data_1cb320f071be555422601728651bcf40
#
_entry.id   1cb320f071be555422601728651bcf40
#
_cell.length_a   1.000
_cell.length_b   1.000
_cell.length_c   1.000
_cell.angle_alpha   90.00
_cell.angle_beta   90.00
_cell.angle_gamma   90.00
#
_symmetry.space_group_name_H-M   'P 1'
#
loop_
_entity.id
_entity.type
_entity.pdbx_description
1 polymer ?
#
loop_
_entity_poly.entity_id
_entity_poly.type
_entity_poly.pdbx_seq_one_letter_code
_entity_poly.pdbx_strand_id
1 'polypeptide(L)'
;KGKGINISAFDGSKQKSPYKGLSLINENTDQVKFQYTEFELNGSNNIPILNGAEVNAEQYKSEVVKGFEDICQYFCKNTDEIISVIEDIFSNVVVRNVIKTTQKYVDMIWYGYHPKCMRDYLEREKLFENLWAFEYKNKSAILPEIKDLLLDDVPIFFNNTSSCDLITSDKLIIPNYYQKTAIERVKERILKFDEKEYKYQKLRLELSLGIYKMQKEPLKLGATIDEAVKNIVDIIYRRASFDKARKFIAFEDFLYELDGTLDYDALKIELYDGLSGVYLFILYYAQNNTSPQVEILKYALEKSIFKMPKKKEKNYIISAYDGKYSVLYPLYHKYKLEKKEEDLELAENLLADIAEEVNQNTRADWVNGVSALIQVLLGYYELTKRKHFLDKAEMLSEIWDKEKIVLCGFAHGFSGVIYAAYSLYRATGNEKYFDRVERYLELENKCFDGEVWKDLRKGKKSVSYWCHGTIGIGLTRLYLLKNGFDNDQVRADLLNCVDNVINMEFEEPGICHGNMGRFLFLKEVQNSEMISVATRKKINVLLSSMVKNILDNGIKINSFDKKCVLGLMTGITGIGYGLLGEIESSIPNILSLDR
;
A
#
# COMPACT_ATOMS: atom_id res chain seq x y z
N LYS A 1 -9.56 2.16 10.67
CA LYS A 1 -9.22 1.89 9.27
C LYS A 1 -10.37 2.38 8.41
N GLY A 2 -10.30 3.64 8.03
CA GLY A 2 -11.31 4.19 7.17
C GLY A 2 -11.04 3.80 5.73
N LYS A 3 -11.68 2.75 5.24
CA LYS A 3 -11.87 2.63 3.80
C LYS A 3 -13.06 3.54 3.44
N GLY A 4 -12.82 4.86 3.40
CA GLY A 4 -13.75 5.81 2.83
C GLY A 4 -15.14 5.91 3.48
N ILE A 5 -15.33 5.42 4.71
CA ILE A 5 -16.53 5.73 5.46
C ILE A 5 -16.23 6.88 6.42
N ASN A 6 -16.95 7.93 6.28
CA ASN A 6 -17.04 8.94 7.31
C ASN A 6 -17.95 8.42 8.43
N ILE A 7 -17.35 7.95 9.52
CA ILE A 7 -18.06 7.55 10.75
C ILE A 7 -18.10 8.68 11.77
N SER A 8 -17.76 9.90 11.35
CA SER A 8 -17.86 11.08 12.21
C SER A 8 -19.31 11.23 12.70
N ALA A 9 -19.46 11.53 13.99
CA ALA A 9 -20.76 11.90 14.55
C ALA A 9 -21.38 13.14 13.88
N PHE A 10 -20.60 13.88 13.10
CA PHE A 10 -21.00 15.09 12.39
C PHE A 10 -21.37 14.85 10.91
N ASP A 11 -21.25 13.63 10.40
CA ASP A 11 -21.67 13.32 9.04
C ASP A 11 -22.98 12.55 9.03
N GLY A 12 -24.01 13.19 8.51
CA GLY A 12 -25.33 12.60 8.31
C GLY A 12 -25.57 12.03 6.90
N SER A 13 -24.55 12.01 6.04
CA SER A 13 -24.71 11.56 4.65
C SER A 13 -24.94 10.05 4.54
N LYS A 14 -25.73 9.64 3.54
CA LYS A 14 -25.82 8.23 3.16
C LYS A 14 -24.54 7.79 2.51
N GLN A 15 -23.99 6.65 2.95
CA GLN A 15 -22.73 6.13 2.44
C GLN A 15 -22.86 4.64 2.13
N LYS A 16 -22.15 4.18 1.10
CA LYS A 16 -22.00 2.74 0.88
C LYS A 16 -21.13 2.14 1.98
N SER A 17 -21.60 1.07 2.58
CA SER A 17 -20.79 0.32 3.53
C SER A 17 -19.61 -0.35 2.81
N PRO A 18 -18.36 -0.27 3.32
CA PRO A 18 -17.23 -1.03 2.79
C PRO A 18 -17.32 -2.52 3.13
N TYR A 19 -18.27 -2.88 3.99
CA TYR A 19 -18.51 -4.25 4.41
C TYR A 19 -19.82 -4.75 3.80
N LYS A 20 -19.82 -6.00 3.35
CA LYS A 20 -21.06 -6.67 2.94
C LYS A 20 -21.79 -7.16 4.19
N GLY A 21 -23.08 -6.86 4.27
CA GLY A 21 -23.99 -7.38 5.29
C GLY A 21 -24.63 -8.70 4.85
N LEU A 22 -24.93 -9.57 5.78
CA LEU A 22 -25.71 -10.77 5.50
C LEU A 22 -27.16 -10.35 5.22
N SER A 23 -27.67 -10.73 4.06
CA SER A 23 -29.05 -10.46 3.63
C SER A 23 -29.73 -11.77 3.25
N LEU A 24 -31.02 -11.85 3.53
CA LEU A 24 -31.89 -12.89 3.03
C LEU A 24 -32.32 -12.49 1.61
N ILE A 25 -32.05 -13.32 0.63
CA ILE A 25 -32.45 -13.08 -0.76
C ILE A 25 -33.45 -14.14 -1.21
N ASN A 26 -34.29 -13.80 -2.19
CA ASN A 26 -35.40 -14.62 -2.67
C ASN A 26 -36.37 -14.99 -1.53
N GLU A 27 -36.67 -14.03 -0.66
CA GLU A 27 -37.65 -14.19 0.40
C GLU A 27 -38.99 -14.68 -0.16
N ASN A 28 -39.68 -15.53 0.61
CA ASN A 28 -40.95 -16.12 0.25
C ASN A 28 -40.94 -17.03 -1.00
N THR A 29 -39.77 -17.53 -1.40
CA THR A 29 -39.64 -18.53 -2.46
C THR A 29 -38.90 -19.77 -1.94
N ASP A 30 -39.01 -20.89 -2.67
CA ASP A 30 -38.26 -22.11 -2.41
C ASP A 30 -36.75 -21.99 -2.67
N GLN A 31 -36.30 -20.85 -3.25
CA GLN A 31 -34.90 -20.52 -3.50
C GLN A 31 -34.33 -19.52 -2.49
N VAL A 32 -34.95 -19.37 -1.34
CA VAL A 32 -34.47 -18.50 -0.27
C VAL A 32 -33.06 -18.88 0.16
N LYS A 33 -32.17 -17.91 0.26
CA LYS A 33 -30.79 -18.10 0.73
C LYS A 33 -30.21 -16.89 1.41
N PHE A 34 -29.25 -17.12 2.29
CA PHE A 34 -28.43 -16.08 2.87
C PHE A 34 -27.27 -15.75 1.92
N GLN A 35 -27.06 -14.45 1.67
CA GLN A 35 -25.96 -13.96 0.86
C GLN A 35 -25.41 -12.67 1.44
N TYR A 36 -24.09 -12.49 1.41
CA TYR A 36 -23.49 -11.20 1.73
C TYR A 36 -23.69 -10.21 0.58
N THR A 37 -24.46 -9.17 0.83
CA THR A 37 -24.77 -8.09 -0.13
C THR A 37 -24.16 -6.78 0.30
N GLU A 38 -23.95 -5.89 -0.67
CA GLU A 38 -23.62 -4.49 -0.39
C GLU A 38 -24.84 -3.80 0.20
N PHE A 39 -24.63 -2.92 1.17
CA PHE A 39 -25.70 -2.13 1.76
C PHE A 39 -25.24 -0.68 1.98
N GLU A 40 -26.22 0.21 2.05
CA GLU A 40 -25.99 1.61 2.39
C GLU A 40 -26.13 1.82 3.89
N LEU A 41 -25.20 2.56 4.45
CA LEU A 41 -25.36 3.13 5.79
C LEU A 41 -26.27 4.35 5.67
N ASN A 42 -27.39 4.31 6.33
CA ASN A 42 -28.26 5.48 6.44
C ASN A 42 -27.53 6.58 7.22
N GLY A 43 -27.72 7.82 6.80
CA GLY A 43 -27.21 8.97 7.51
C GLY A 43 -27.61 8.94 9.00
N SER A 44 -26.72 9.43 9.86
CA SER A 44 -27.00 9.48 11.29
C SER A 44 -27.87 10.69 11.64
N ASN A 45 -28.73 10.55 12.65
CA ASN A 45 -29.48 11.69 13.24
C ASN A 45 -28.60 12.47 14.24
N ASN A 46 -27.28 12.40 14.13
CA ASN A 46 -26.34 12.99 15.08
C ASN A 46 -25.88 14.42 14.68
N ILE A 47 -26.49 15.00 13.65
CA ILE A 47 -26.19 16.39 13.28
C ILE A 47 -26.75 17.30 14.37
N PRO A 48 -25.91 18.16 15.01
CA PRO A 48 -26.40 19.12 15.98
C PRO A 48 -27.43 20.10 15.34
N ILE A 49 -28.47 20.40 16.08
CA ILE A 49 -29.49 21.38 15.65
C ILE A 49 -29.38 22.60 16.54
N LEU A 50 -29.21 23.76 15.95
CA LEU A 50 -29.21 25.05 16.64
C LEU A 50 -30.34 25.91 16.08
N ASN A 51 -31.25 26.36 16.95
CA ASN A 51 -32.40 27.17 16.57
C ASN A 51 -33.27 26.57 15.43
N GLY A 52 -33.38 25.23 15.40
CA GLY A 52 -34.18 24.52 14.39
C GLY A 52 -33.45 24.28 13.05
N ALA A 53 -32.20 24.71 12.90
CA ALA A 53 -31.39 24.47 11.72
C ALA A 53 -30.23 23.50 12.01
N GLU A 54 -29.92 22.66 11.04
CA GLU A 54 -28.73 21.78 11.14
C GLU A 54 -27.44 22.61 11.17
N VAL A 55 -26.56 22.26 12.09
CA VAL A 55 -25.24 22.92 12.23
C VAL A 55 -24.24 22.29 11.27
N ASN A 56 -23.64 23.12 10.43
CA ASN A 56 -22.52 22.66 9.61
C ASN A 56 -21.24 22.57 10.46
N ALA A 57 -20.81 21.33 10.75
CA ALA A 57 -19.62 21.05 11.55
C ALA A 57 -18.32 21.63 10.95
N GLU A 58 -18.29 21.86 9.62
CA GLU A 58 -17.17 22.50 8.93
C GLU A 58 -16.77 23.86 9.52
N GLN A 59 -17.75 24.58 10.05
CA GLN A 59 -17.55 25.92 10.64
C GLN A 59 -16.87 25.89 12.00
N TYR A 60 -16.85 24.72 12.67
CA TYR A 60 -16.38 24.56 14.06
C TYR A 60 -15.15 23.68 14.19
N LYS A 61 -14.46 23.37 13.08
CA LYS A 61 -13.28 22.50 13.10
C LYS A 61 -12.16 23.04 13.98
N SER A 62 -11.93 24.35 13.95
CA SER A 62 -10.93 25.02 14.78
C SER A 62 -11.23 24.90 16.27
N GLU A 63 -12.50 25.05 16.65
CA GLU A 63 -12.96 24.94 18.02
C GLU A 63 -12.85 23.49 18.54
N VAL A 64 -13.15 22.50 17.68
CA VAL A 64 -12.96 21.09 18.02
C VAL A 64 -11.49 20.77 18.27
N VAL A 65 -10.58 21.24 17.40
CA VAL A 65 -9.13 21.06 17.59
C VAL A 65 -8.66 21.76 18.86
N LYS A 66 -9.09 23.00 19.09
CA LYS A 66 -8.71 23.76 20.30
C LYS A 66 -9.21 23.07 21.57
N GLY A 67 -10.46 22.61 21.60
CA GLY A 67 -11.00 21.86 22.76
C GLY A 67 -10.20 20.58 23.04
N PHE A 68 -9.80 19.86 21.97
CA PHE A 68 -8.90 18.72 22.11
C PHE A 68 -7.53 19.10 22.69
N GLU A 69 -6.93 20.18 22.20
CA GLU A 69 -5.65 20.68 22.72
C GLU A 69 -5.75 21.06 24.20
N ASP A 70 -6.78 21.81 24.59
CA ASP A 70 -7.00 22.26 25.95
C ASP A 70 -7.12 21.06 26.92
N ILE A 71 -7.92 20.05 26.56
CA ILE A 71 -8.07 18.86 27.41
C ILE A 71 -6.80 18.01 27.48
N CYS A 72 -6.06 17.87 26.36
CA CYS A 72 -4.80 17.13 26.37
C CYS A 72 -3.74 17.82 27.24
N GLN A 73 -3.65 19.14 27.17
CA GLN A 73 -2.76 19.90 28.05
C GLN A 73 -3.13 19.76 29.51
N TYR A 74 -4.45 19.75 29.82
CA TYR A 74 -4.92 19.51 31.18
C TYR A 74 -4.49 18.11 31.67
N PHE A 75 -4.69 17.06 30.84
CA PHE A 75 -4.26 15.71 31.18
C PHE A 75 -2.76 15.60 31.45
N CYS A 76 -1.93 16.20 30.62
CA CYS A 76 -0.48 16.19 30.81
C CYS A 76 -0.01 16.90 32.08
N LYS A 77 -0.73 17.97 32.50
CA LYS A 77 -0.37 18.75 33.70
C LYS A 77 -0.91 18.19 34.99
N ASN A 78 -2.03 17.46 34.96
CA ASN A 78 -2.77 17.03 36.13
C ASN A 78 -2.95 15.50 36.20
N THR A 79 -1.99 14.75 35.67
CA THR A 79 -2.06 13.28 35.53
C THR A 79 -2.43 12.56 36.83
N ASP A 80 -1.78 12.91 37.95
CA ASP A 80 -2.01 12.26 39.26
C ASP A 80 -3.39 12.56 39.83
N GLU A 81 -3.85 13.80 39.69
CA GLU A 81 -5.19 14.23 40.09
C GLU A 81 -6.27 13.46 39.30
N ILE A 82 -6.10 13.37 37.98
CA ILE A 82 -7.03 12.65 37.11
C ILE A 82 -7.09 11.17 37.46
N ILE A 83 -5.94 10.53 37.73
CA ILE A 83 -5.89 9.13 38.16
C ILE A 83 -6.63 8.95 39.48
N SER A 84 -6.41 9.84 40.45
CA SER A 84 -7.10 9.80 41.72
C SER A 84 -8.62 9.92 41.59
N VAL A 85 -9.09 10.87 40.76
CA VAL A 85 -10.52 11.06 40.47
C VAL A 85 -11.13 9.83 39.78
N ILE A 86 -10.41 9.23 38.82
CA ILE A 86 -10.87 8.01 38.12
C ILE A 86 -10.97 6.84 39.10
N GLU A 87 -10.02 6.67 39.99
CA GLU A 87 -10.06 5.62 41.01
C GLU A 87 -11.22 5.83 41.98
N ASP A 88 -11.46 7.05 42.44
CA ASP A 88 -12.55 7.37 43.37
C ASP A 88 -13.93 7.13 42.73
N ILE A 89 -14.14 7.61 41.52
CA ILE A 89 -15.46 7.57 40.86
C ILE A 89 -15.77 6.21 40.22
N PHE A 90 -14.77 5.58 39.58
CA PHE A 90 -15.01 4.42 38.74
C PHE A 90 -14.55 3.08 39.34
N SER A 91 -14.01 3.05 40.57
CA SER A 91 -13.77 1.80 41.23
C SER A 91 -15.08 1.09 41.58
N ASN A 92 -15.10 -0.23 41.38
CA ASN A 92 -16.25 -1.09 41.66
C ASN A 92 -17.52 -0.79 40.81
N VAL A 93 -17.40 -0.12 39.73
CA VAL A 93 -18.51 0.08 38.78
C VAL A 93 -18.64 -1.15 37.87
N VAL A 94 -19.87 -1.62 37.68
CA VAL A 94 -20.16 -2.71 36.75
C VAL A 94 -20.39 -2.12 35.36
N VAL A 95 -19.59 -2.57 34.39
CA VAL A 95 -19.65 -2.12 32.99
C VAL A 95 -19.93 -3.29 32.06
N ARG A 96 -20.63 -3.01 30.97
CA ARG A 96 -20.86 -4.00 29.91
C ARG A 96 -19.57 -4.25 29.13
N ASN A 97 -19.29 -5.52 28.87
CA ASN A 97 -18.18 -5.96 28.01
C ASN A 97 -18.69 -6.47 26.69
N VAL A 98 -18.01 -6.09 25.60
CA VAL A 98 -18.29 -6.55 24.24
C VAL A 98 -17.13 -7.44 23.81
N ILE A 99 -17.33 -8.76 23.81
CA ILE A 99 -16.31 -9.75 23.39
C ILE A 99 -16.27 -9.82 21.88
N LYS A 100 -17.44 -9.82 21.22
CA LYS A 100 -17.63 -9.73 19.77
C LYS A 100 -18.63 -8.64 19.44
N THR A 101 -18.59 -8.14 18.21
CA THR A 101 -19.58 -7.19 17.75
C THR A 101 -20.98 -7.81 17.80
N THR A 102 -21.98 -7.04 18.23
CA THR A 102 -23.39 -7.47 18.28
C THR A 102 -23.86 -8.01 16.93
N GLN A 103 -23.42 -7.38 15.83
CA GLN A 103 -23.74 -7.84 14.47
C GLN A 103 -23.29 -9.28 14.22
N LYS A 104 -22.13 -9.68 14.76
CA LYS A 104 -21.64 -11.05 14.60
C LYS A 104 -22.55 -12.08 15.25
N TYR A 105 -23.07 -11.76 16.42
CA TYR A 105 -24.04 -12.64 17.11
C TYR A 105 -25.39 -12.65 16.36
N VAL A 106 -25.87 -11.50 15.91
CA VAL A 106 -27.09 -11.41 15.10
C VAL A 106 -26.97 -12.22 13.81
N ASP A 107 -25.85 -12.13 13.11
CA ASP A 107 -25.59 -12.93 11.92
C ASP A 107 -25.65 -14.44 12.24
N MET A 108 -25.10 -14.87 13.38
CA MET A 108 -25.14 -16.26 13.79
C MET A 108 -26.57 -16.73 14.15
N ILE A 109 -27.36 -15.89 14.84
CA ILE A 109 -28.75 -16.18 15.15
C ILE A 109 -29.55 -16.32 13.84
N TRP A 110 -29.37 -15.40 12.89
CA TRP A 110 -30.03 -15.48 11.58
C TRP A 110 -29.64 -16.74 10.79
N TYR A 111 -28.38 -17.14 10.82
CA TYR A 111 -27.96 -18.41 10.24
C TYR A 111 -28.64 -19.60 10.92
N GLY A 112 -28.92 -19.51 12.22
CA GLY A 112 -29.67 -20.51 12.98
C GLY A 112 -31.08 -20.73 12.48
N TYR A 113 -31.67 -19.77 11.78
CA TYR A 113 -33.02 -19.91 11.15
C TYR A 113 -32.98 -20.54 9.76
N HIS A 114 -31.81 -20.88 9.24
CA HIS A 114 -31.74 -21.63 7.98
C HIS A 114 -32.42 -23.00 8.13
N PRO A 115 -33.21 -23.48 7.12
CA PRO A 115 -33.95 -24.74 7.21
C PRO A 115 -33.13 -25.96 7.67
N LYS A 116 -31.84 -26.03 7.34
CA LYS A 116 -30.95 -27.08 7.84
C LYS A 116 -30.78 -27.06 9.36
N CYS A 117 -30.65 -25.87 9.94
CA CYS A 117 -30.46 -25.69 11.37
C CYS A 117 -31.78 -25.80 12.14
N MET A 118 -32.91 -25.46 11.49
CA MET A 118 -34.24 -25.55 12.11
C MET A 118 -34.83 -26.98 12.10
N ARG A 119 -34.27 -27.89 11.31
CA ARG A 119 -34.73 -29.26 11.23
C ARG A 119 -34.46 -30.05 12.52
N ASP A 120 -33.38 -29.77 13.18
CA ASP A 120 -32.91 -30.46 14.37
C ASP A 120 -32.13 -29.53 15.27
N TYR A 121 -32.39 -29.54 16.57
CA TYR A 121 -31.70 -28.75 17.57
C TYR A 121 -30.17 -28.93 17.53
N LEU A 122 -29.70 -30.17 17.33
CA LEU A 122 -28.27 -30.47 17.24
C LEU A 122 -27.60 -29.83 16.03
N GLU A 123 -28.30 -29.68 14.92
CA GLU A 123 -27.76 -29.00 13.74
C GLU A 123 -27.59 -27.52 14.01
N ARG A 124 -28.48 -26.91 14.79
CA ARG A 124 -28.34 -25.52 15.24
C ARG A 124 -27.22 -25.34 16.26
N GLU A 125 -27.08 -26.26 17.20
CA GLU A 125 -25.98 -26.25 18.18
C GLU A 125 -24.61 -26.33 17.47
N LYS A 126 -24.45 -27.23 16.49
CA LYS A 126 -23.24 -27.31 15.66
C LYS A 126 -22.87 -25.99 14.98
N LEU A 127 -23.86 -25.20 14.57
CA LEU A 127 -23.58 -23.88 14.00
C LEU A 127 -22.87 -23.00 15.02
N PHE A 128 -23.33 -22.96 16.27
CA PHE A 128 -22.76 -22.12 17.30
C PHE A 128 -21.43 -22.67 17.85
N GLU A 129 -21.18 -23.97 17.73
CA GLU A 129 -19.88 -24.58 18.01
C GLU A 129 -18.74 -24.03 17.12
N ASN A 130 -19.06 -23.39 16.00
CA ASN A 130 -18.06 -22.65 15.22
C ASN A 130 -17.37 -21.52 16.01
N LEU A 131 -17.92 -21.10 17.16
CA LEU A 131 -17.25 -20.16 18.06
C LEU A 131 -15.89 -20.68 18.53
N TRP A 132 -15.70 -21.98 18.66
CA TRP A 132 -14.41 -22.59 19.04
C TRP A 132 -13.31 -22.37 17.99
N ALA A 133 -13.67 -22.11 16.74
CA ALA A 133 -12.73 -21.83 15.65
C ALA A 133 -12.20 -20.39 15.64
N PHE A 134 -12.81 -19.46 16.42
CA PHE A 134 -12.32 -18.10 16.53
C PHE A 134 -11.11 -18.01 17.45
N GLU A 135 -10.24 -17.06 17.17
CA GLU A 135 -9.10 -16.76 18.03
C GLU A 135 -9.55 -15.96 19.27
N TYR A 136 -9.58 -16.63 20.41
CA TYR A 136 -9.80 -16.01 21.71
C TYR A 136 -8.52 -16.07 22.52
N LYS A 137 -8.25 -15.01 23.27
CA LYS A 137 -7.20 -15.04 24.31
C LYS A 137 -7.59 -15.96 25.47
N ASN A 138 -8.88 -16.02 25.79
CA ASN A 138 -9.45 -16.90 26.79
C ASN A 138 -10.76 -17.47 26.24
N LYS A 139 -10.86 -18.79 26.14
CA LYS A 139 -12.00 -19.51 25.57
C LYS A 139 -13.13 -19.81 26.56
N SER A 140 -12.98 -19.46 27.82
CA SER A 140 -13.98 -19.78 28.85
C SER A 140 -15.33 -19.05 28.68
N ALA A 141 -15.38 -17.99 27.85
CA ALA A 141 -16.64 -17.32 27.54
C ALA A 141 -17.48 -18.02 26.45
N ILE A 142 -16.95 -19.02 25.74
CA ILE A 142 -17.60 -19.61 24.57
C ILE A 142 -18.88 -20.37 24.94
N LEU A 143 -18.85 -21.19 26.00
CA LEU A 143 -20.05 -21.92 26.43
C LEU A 143 -21.21 -20.99 26.85
N PRO A 144 -20.99 -19.92 27.65
CA PRO A 144 -22.00 -18.90 27.87
C PRO A 144 -22.51 -18.23 26.58
N GLU A 145 -21.63 -17.91 25.62
CA GLU A 145 -22.05 -17.36 24.31
C GLU A 145 -22.99 -18.33 23.58
N ILE A 146 -22.63 -19.62 23.51
CA ILE A 146 -23.47 -20.66 22.86
C ILE A 146 -24.81 -20.77 23.54
N LYS A 147 -24.85 -20.74 24.88
CA LYS A 147 -26.07 -20.81 25.66
C LYS A 147 -27.03 -19.66 25.31
N ASP A 148 -26.53 -18.42 25.30
CA ASP A 148 -27.36 -17.26 24.95
C ASP A 148 -27.87 -17.36 23.50
N LEU A 149 -27.00 -17.72 22.55
CA LEU A 149 -27.36 -17.87 21.13
C LEU A 149 -28.40 -18.98 20.88
N LEU A 150 -28.38 -20.07 21.65
CA LEU A 150 -29.38 -21.12 21.58
C LEU A 150 -30.76 -20.65 22.05
N LEU A 151 -30.78 -19.63 22.93
CA LEU A 151 -32.02 -18.97 23.39
C LEU A 151 -32.46 -17.82 22.48
N ASP A 152 -31.84 -17.64 21.32
CA ASP A 152 -32.05 -16.53 20.40
C ASP A 152 -31.72 -15.15 21.00
N ASP A 153 -30.84 -15.13 22.00
CA ASP A 153 -30.41 -13.91 22.63
C ASP A 153 -28.97 -13.52 22.22
N VAL A 154 -28.71 -12.22 22.19
CA VAL A 154 -27.37 -11.72 21.94
C VAL A 154 -26.54 -11.83 23.21
N PRO A 155 -25.42 -12.58 23.22
CA PRO A 155 -24.59 -12.72 24.41
C PRO A 155 -24.19 -11.38 25.02
N ILE A 156 -24.41 -11.23 26.29
CA ILE A 156 -24.06 -10.04 27.06
C ILE A 156 -23.16 -10.42 28.25
N PHE A 157 -22.13 -9.64 28.44
CA PHE A 157 -21.17 -9.81 29.50
C PHE A 157 -20.97 -8.53 30.30
N PHE A 158 -20.60 -8.68 31.54
CA PHE A 158 -20.30 -7.57 32.44
C PHE A 158 -18.96 -7.81 33.13
N ASN A 159 -18.39 -6.75 33.65
CA ASN A 159 -17.16 -6.79 34.45
C ASN A 159 -17.22 -5.69 35.50
N ASN A 160 -16.74 -5.98 36.71
CA ASN A 160 -16.45 -4.94 37.69
C ASN A 160 -15.12 -4.29 37.32
N THR A 161 -15.07 -2.98 37.25
CA THR A 161 -13.88 -2.21 36.82
C THR A 161 -12.63 -2.47 37.66
N SER A 162 -12.79 -2.94 38.89
CA SER A 162 -11.71 -3.32 39.82
C SER A 162 -11.44 -4.82 39.87
N SER A 163 -12.12 -5.64 39.02
CA SER A 163 -11.92 -7.09 38.94
C SER A 163 -11.44 -7.52 37.56
N CYS A 164 -10.69 -8.61 37.53
CA CYS A 164 -10.31 -9.31 36.30
C CYS A 164 -11.36 -10.34 35.84
N ASP A 165 -12.45 -10.50 36.56
CA ASP A 165 -13.48 -11.50 36.28
C ASP A 165 -14.45 -11.02 35.22
N LEU A 166 -15.02 -11.96 34.48
CA LEU A 166 -16.10 -11.72 33.55
C LEU A 166 -17.40 -12.29 34.10
N ILE A 167 -18.48 -11.53 34.03
CA ILE A 167 -19.81 -11.90 34.48
C ILE A 167 -20.67 -12.16 33.24
N THR A 168 -21.31 -13.31 33.21
CA THR A 168 -22.19 -13.73 32.09
C THR A 168 -23.60 -13.14 32.24
N SER A 169 -24.45 -13.31 31.20
CA SER A 169 -25.87 -12.92 31.19
C SER A 169 -26.67 -13.51 32.37
N ASP A 170 -26.37 -14.75 32.73
CA ASP A 170 -26.99 -15.47 33.87
C ASP A 170 -26.26 -15.25 35.19
N LYS A 171 -25.40 -14.23 35.28
CA LYS A 171 -24.63 -13.82 36.50
C LYS A 171 -23.61 -14.83 36.98
N LEU A 172 -23.20 -15.81 36.16
CA LEU A 172 -22.06 -16.65 36.51
C LEU A 172 -20.77 -15.86 36.39
N ILE A 173 -19.80 -16.15 37.25
CA ILE A 173 -18.51 -15.49 37.28
C ILE A 173 -17.49 -16.40 36.62
N ILE A 174 -16.80 -15.89 35.60
CA ILE A 174 -15.62 -16.49 35.00
C ILE A 174 -14.40 -15.81 35.62
N PRO A 175 -13.70 -16.45 36.55
CA PRO A 175 -12.63 -15.81 37.32
C PRO A 175 -11.39 -15.59 36.45
N ASN A 176 -10.70 -14.48 36.70
CA ASN A 176 -9.43 -14.11 36.03
C ASN A 176 -9.50 -14.19 34.49
N TYR A 177 -10.63 -13.78 33.91
CA TYR A 177 -10.80 -13.74 32.47
C TYR A 177 -9.83 -12.75 31.80
N TYR A 178 -9.60 -11.61 32.45
CA TYR A 178 -8.66 -10.58 32.03
C TYR A 178 -7.35 -10.66 32.83
N GLN A 179 -6.26 -10.23 32.23
CA GLN A 179 -4.94 -10.15 32.89
C GLN A 179 -4.79 -8.90 33.77
N LYS A 180 -5.58 -7.86 33.51
CA LYS A 180 -5.59 -6.58 34.20
C LYS A 180 -7.00 -6.07 34.32
N THR A 181 -7.27 -5.36 35.39
CA THR A 181 -8.54 -4.69 35.60
C THR A 181 -8.76 -3.54 34.60
N ALA A 182 -10.00 -3.11 34.43
CA ALA A 182 -10.31 -1.96 33.57
C ALA A 182 -9.61 -0.68 34.09
N ILE A 183 -9.62 -0.44 35.40
CA ILE A 183 -8.94 0.70 36.02
C ILE A 183 -7.44 0.69 35.76
N GLU A 184 -6.75 -0.45 35.95
CA GLU A 184 -5.32 -0.55 35.65
C GLU A 184 -5.00 -0.21 34.18
N ARG A 185 -5.84 -0.66 33.24
CA ARG A 185 -5.65 -0.36 31.79
C ARG A 185 -5.84 1.12 31.50
N VAL A 186 -6.82 1.77 32.11
CA VAL A 186 -7.07 3.21 32.00
C VAL A 186 -5.89 4.00 32.54
N LYS A 187 -5.43 3.66 33.77
CA LYS A 187 -4.24 4.28 34.38
C LYS A 187 -3.00 4.16 33.48
N GLU A 188 -2.72 2.96 32.99
CA GLU A 188 -1.60 2.75 32.08
C GLU A 188 -1.71 3.59 30.79
N ARG A 189 -2.92 3.79 30.28
CA ARG A 189 -3.13 4.62 29.08
C ARG A 189 -2.87 6.10 29.39
N ILE A 190 -3.32 6.59 30.53
CA ILE A 190 -3.09 7.97 30.97
C ILE A 190 -1.60 8.23 31.20
N LEU A 191 -0.91 7.33 31.93
CA LEU A 191 0.52 7.44 32.20
C LEU A 191 1.40 7.39 30.94
N LYS A 192 0.92 6.78 29.86
CA LYS A 192 1.62 6.73 28.56
C LYS A 192 1.30 7.90 27.66
N PHE A 193 0.37 8.77 28.06
CA PHE A 193 0.00 9.92 27.25
C PHE A 193 1.04 11.02 27.43
N ASP A 194 1.93 11.14 26.45
CA ASP A 194 3.02 12.11 26.40
C ASP A 194 2.82 13.11 25.26
N GLU A 195 3.75 14.04 25.10
CA GLU A 195 3.73 15.04 24.03
C GLU A 195 3.76 14.41 22.62
N LYS A 196 4.42 13.27 22.47
CA LYS A 196 4.47 12.54 21.19
C LYS A 196 3.10 11.97 20.85
N GLU A 197 2.45 11.32 21.81
CA GLU A 197 1.09 10.80 21.66
C GLU A 197 0.08 11.92 21.39
N TYR A 198 0.20 13.05 22.12
CA TYR A 198 -0.63 14.23 21.87
C TYR A 198 -0.52 14.72 20.41
N LYS A 199 0.70 14.94 19.91
CA LYS A 199 0.93 15.38 18.53
C LYS A 199 0.35 14.40 17.51
N TYR A 200 0.49 13.12 17.80
CA TYR A 200 -0.04 12.05 16.94
C TYR A 200 -1.58 12.04 16.90
N GLN A 201 -2.23 12.15 18.05
CA GLN A 201 -3.69 12.18 18.12
C GLN A 201 -4.26 13.47 17.53
N LYS A 202 -3.59 14.63 17.74
CA LYS A 202 -3.97 15.89 17.11
C LYS A 202 -3.91 15.79 15.58
N LEU A 203 -2.83 15.25 15.03
CA LEU A 203 -2.70 15.01 13.59
C LEU A 203 -3.87 14.16 13.05
N ARG A 204 -4.21 13.08 13.74
CA ARG A 204 -5.36 12.24 13.35
C ARG A 204 -6.69 12.97 13.39
N LEU A 205 -6.89 13.80 14.40
CA LEU A 205 -8.08 14.64 14.49
C LEU A 205 -8.16 15.65 13.34
N GLU A 206 -7.07 16.36 13.07
CA GLU A 206 -7.01 17.33 11.97
C GLU A 206 -7.25 16.67 10.62
N LEU A 207 -6.68 15.48 10.37
CA LEU A 207 -6.91 14.69 9.16
C LEU A 207 -8.36 14.24 9.03
N SER A 208 -8.97 13.74 10.12
CA SER A 208 -10.37 13.29 10.09
C SER A 208 -11.35 14.44 9.92
N LEU A 209 -10.98 15.64 10.28
CA LEU A 209 -11.76 16.86 10.04
C LEU A 209 -11.46 17.49 8.67
N GLY A 210 -10.56 16.93 7.87
CA GLY A 210 -10.12 17.51 6.61
C GLY A 210 -9.37 18.85 6.76
N ILE A 211 -8.80 19.13 7.93
CA ILE A 211 -8.00 20.33 8.21
C ILE A 211 -6.54 20.02 7.88
N TYR A 212 -6.24 19.81 6.62
CA TYR A 212 -4.84 19.63 6.23
C TYR A 212 -4.59 20.29 4.88
N LYS A 213 -3.38 20.78 4.71
CA LYS A 213 -2.88 21.24 3.41
C LYS A 213 -1.59 20.49 3.12
N MET A 214 -1.59 19.76 2.02
CA MET A 214 -0.34 19.29 1.46
C MET A 214 0.46 20.50 1.00
N GLN A 215 1.69 20.58 1.46
CA GLN A 215 2.62 21.66 1.13
C GLN A 215 3.76 21.08 0.31
N LYS A 216 4.24 21.86 -0.65
CA LYS A 216 5.47 21.56 -1.39
C LYS A 216 6.58 22.49 -0.87
N GLU A 217 7.03 22.22 0.35
CA GLU A 217 8.16 22.96 0.93
C GLU A 217 9.49 22.37 0.43
N PRO A 218 10.50 23.22 0.16
CA PRO A 218 11.83 22.75 -0.18
C PRO A 218 12.45 21.97 1.00
N LEU A 219 12.76 20.70 0.78
CA LEU A 219 13.47 19.87 1.75
C LEU A 219 14.95 19.86 1.40
N LYS A 220 15.78 20.45 2.24
CA LYS A 220 17.24 20.42 2.11
C LYS A 220 17.78 19.06 2.52
N LEU A 221 18.58 18.45 1.66
CA LEU A 221 19.09 17.09 1.87
C LEU A 221 20.56 17.04 2.27
N GLY A 222 21.35 18.06 1.98
CA GLY A 222 22.79 18.12 2.25
C GLY A 222 23.55 18.75 1.10
N ALA A 223 24.85 18.98 1.27
CA ALA A 223 25.71 19.61 0.28
C ALA A 223 26.36 18.60 -0.69
N THR A 224 26.38 17.31 -0.32
CA THR A 224 26.93 16.22 -1.15
C THR A 224 25.89 15.13 -1.35
N ILE A 225 26.10 14.27 -2.35
CA ILE A 225 25.19 13.12 -2.63
C ILE A 225 25.16 12.18 -1.41
N ASP A 226 26.32 11.88 -0.83
CA ASP A 226 26.42 11.00 0.34
C ASP A 226 25.62 11.55 1.53
N GLU A 227 25.75 12.84 1.82
CA GLU A 227 24.98 13.51 2.87
C GLU A 227 23.47 13.48 2.55
N ALA A 228 23.11 13.73 1.30
CA ALA A 228 21.70 13.72 0.88
C ALA A 228 21.06 12.33 1.05
N VAL A 229 21.74 11.29 0.58
CA VAL A 229 21.28 9.90 0.71
C VAL A 229 21.20 9.50 2.19
N LYS A 230 22.22 9.80 2.99
CA LYS A 230 22.23 9.55 4.44
C LYS A 230 21.07 10.25 5.14
N ASN A 231 20.84 11.53 4.85
CA ASN A 231 19.74 12.28 5.46
C ASN A 231 18.37 11.71 5.09
N ILE A 232 18.20 11.18 3.88
CA ILE A 232 16.97 10.48 3.50
C ILE A 232 16.80 9.20 4.34
N VAL A 233 17.85 8.40 4.53
CA VAL A 233 17.81 7.22 5.41
C VAL A 233 17.47 7.61 6.85
N ASP A 234 18.04 8.70 7.36
CA ASP A 234 17.74 9.25 8.69
C ASP A 234 16.28 9.72 8.83
N ILE A 235 15.69 10.31 7.76
CA ILE A 235 14.27 10.66 7.72
C ILE A 235 13.41 9.40 7.78
N ILE A 236 13.72 8.38 6.97
CA ILE A 236 13.00 7.10 6.98
C ILE A 236 13.07 6.47 8.37
N TYR A 237 14.26 6.39 8.97
CA TYR A 237 14.43 5.82 10.31
C TYR A 237 13.61 6.55 11.38
N ARG A 238 13.62 7.89 11.37
CA ARG A 238 12.86 8.71 12.33
C ARG A 238 11.34 8.58 12.19
N ARG A 239 10.84 8.28 10.97
CA ARG A 239 9.42 8.05 10.71
C ARG A 239 8.95 6.64 11.02
N ALA A 240 9.88 5.73 11.26
CA ALA A 240 9.61 4.34 11.54
C ALA A 240 8.95 4.14 12.91
N SER A 241 7.89 3.36 12.94
CA SER A 241 7.26 2.84 14.16
C SER A 241 7.69 1.39 14.34
N PHE A 242 8.52 1.14 15.38
CA PHE A 242 9.01 -0.20 15.69
C PHE A 242 8.18 -0.86 16.80
N ASP A 243 8.08 -2.20 16.74
CA ASP A 243 7.64 -2.96 17.90
C ASP A 243 8.68 -2.90 19.05
N LYS A 244 8.30 -3.36 20.26
CA LYS A 244 9.19 -3.29 21.45
C LYS A 244 10.54 -4.00 21.24
N ALA A 245 10.55 -5.06 20.46
CA ALA A 245 11.75 -5.86 20.18
C ALA A 245 12.52 -5.36 18.96
N ARG A 246 12.04 -4.31 18.30
CA ARG A 246 12.56 -3.77 17.02
C ARG A 246 12.69 -4.82 15.92
N LYS A 247 11.78 -5.80 15.94
CA LYS A 247 11.72 -6.88 14.94
C LYS A 247 10.83 -6.54 13.76
N PHE A 248 9.79 -5.72 13.99
CA PHE A 248 8.83 -5.30 12.99
C PHE A 248 8.75 -3.79 12.91
N ILE A 249 8.39 -3.31 11.72
CA ILE A 249 8.31 -1.89 11.42
C ILE A 249 7.00 -1.57 10.68
N ALA A 250 6.46 -0.40 10.94
CA ALA A 250 5.39 0.20 10.17
C ALA A 250 5.69 1.67 9.94
N PHE A 251 5.16 2.21 8.85
CA PHE A 251 5.14 3.64 8.57
C PHE A 251 3.70 4.05 8.33
N GLU A 252 3.31 5.20 8.80
CA GLU A 252 2.07 5.86 8.42
C GLU A 252 2.41 6.97 7.43
N ASP A 253 1.68 7.03 6.32
CA ASP A 253 1.91 8.01 5.27
C ASP A 253 0.61 8.39 4.56
N PHE A 254 0.70 9.41 3.72
CA PHE A 254 -0.37 9.82 2.82
C PHE A 254 -0.38 8.93 1.58
N LEU A 255 -1.54 8.39 1.28
CA LEU A 255 -1.79 7.54 0.12
C LEU A 255 -2.80 8.24 -0.79
N TYR A 256 -2.47 8.33 -2.08
CA TYR A 256 -3.39 8.84 -3.09
C TYR A 256 -4.22 7.69 -3.63
N GLU A 257 -5.55 7.79 -3.47
CA GLU A 257 -6.47 6.83 -4.05
C GLU A 257 -6.76 7.17 -5.53
N LEU A 258 -7.24 6.17 -6.29
CA LEU A 258 -7.52 6.32 -7.72
C LEU A 258 -8.58 7.39 -8.05
N ASP A 259 -9.46 7.70 -7.12
CA ASP A 259 -10.48 8.75 -7.23
C ASP A 259 -9.96 10.15 -6.92
N GLY A 260 -8.67 10.28 -6.57
CA GLY A 260 -8.02 11.52 -6.20
C GLY A 260 -8.21 11.92 -4.73
N THR A 261 -8.82 11.08 -3.93
CA THR A 261 -8.87 11.28 -2.47
C THR A 261 -7.52 10.99 -1.84
N LEU A 262 -7.26 11.62 -0.69
CA LEU A 262 -6.05 11.44 0.08
C LEU A 262 -6.42 10.68 1.36
N ASP A 263 -5.82 9.49 1.52
CA ASP A 263 -5.95 8.69 2.74
C ASP A 263 -4.66 8.78 3.57
N TYR A 264 -4.77 8.52 4.88
CA TYR A 264 -3.64 8.43 5.80
C TYR A 264 -3.70 7.08 6.51
N ASP A 265 -2.88 6.15 6.06
CA ASP A 265 -2.85 4.78 6.60
C ASP A 265 -1.41 4.26 6.66
N ALA A 266 -1.25 3.07 7.22
CA ALA A 266 0.02 2.38 7.21
C ALA A 266 0.41 1.98 5.79
N LEU A 267 1.69 2.19 5.46
CA LEU A 267 2.24 1.72 4.18
C LEU A 267 2.05 0.21 4.06
N LYS A 268 1.51 -0.19 2.93
CA LYS A 268 1.35 -1.59 2.57
C LYS A 268 2.70 -2.22 2.18
N ILE A 269 2.70 -3.50 1.85
CA ILE A 269 3.93 -4.22 1.45
C ILE A 269 4.39 -3.91 0.02
N GLU A 270 3.67 -3.11 -0.71
CA GLU A 270 3.83 -2.84 -2.14
C GLU A 270 5.21 -2.28 -2.50
N LEU A 271 5.64 -2.53 -3.75
CA LEU A 271 6.88 -1.99 -4.30
C LEU A 271 6.73 -0.52 -4.69
N TYR A 272 5.55 -0.15 -5.21
CA TYR A 272 5.32 1.18 -5.79
C TYR A 272 5.60 2.29 -4.77
N ASP A 273 4.84 2.37 -3.70
CA ASP A 273 5.00 3.36 -2.62
C ASP A 273 4.93 2.74 -1.22
N GLY A 274 5.14 1.42 -1.09
CA GLY A 274 5.06 0.68 0.15
C GLY A 274 6.42 0.26 0.73
N LEU A 275 6.34 -0.67 1.70
CA LEU A 275 7.51 -1.16 2.44
C LEU A 275 8.57 -1.81 1.54
N SER A 276 8.15 -2.52 0.48
CA SER A 276 9.07 -3.18 -0.45
C SER A 276 9.93 -2.18 -1.22
N GLY A 277 9.38 -1.01 -1.57
CA GLY A 277 10.13 0.06 -2.21
C GLY A 277 11.16 0.68 -1.25
N VAL A 278 10.75 0.95 -0.02
CA VAL A 278 11.67 1.43 1.03
C VAL A 278 12.76 0.41 1.29
N TYR A 279 12.39 -0.88 1.39
CA TYR A 279 13.37 -1.95 1.61
C TYR A 279 14.39 -2.07 0.48
N LEU A 280 13.97 -1.99 -0.79
CA LEU A 280 14.87 -2.05 -1.93
C LEU A 280 15.97 -0.96 -1.86
N PHE A 281 15.59 0.26 -1.51
CA PHE A 281 16.54 1.34 -1.29
C PHE A 281 17.50 1.04 -0.13
N ILE A 282 16.98 0.62 1.03
CA ILE A 282 17.80 0.31 2.21
C ILE A 282 18.70 -0.90 1.96
N LEU A 283 18.24 -1.90 1.20
CA LEU A 283 19.03 -3.09 0.83
C LEU A 283 20.33 -2.70 0.11
N TYR A 284 20.24 -1.80 -0.88
CA TYR A 284 21.40 -1.33 -1.63
C TYR A 284 22.24 -0.35 -0.81
N TYR A 285 21.63 0.57 -0.08
CA TYR A 285 22.37 1.49 0.78
C TYR A 285 23.20 0.75 1.83
N ALA A 286 22.68 -0.33 2.40
CA ALA A 286 23.36 -1.13 3.42
C ALA A 286 24.57 -1.92 2.90
N GLN A 287 24.77 -2.04 1.57
CA GLN A 287 25.95 -2.74 1.04
C GLN A 287 27.26 -2.06 1.44
N ASN A 288 27.27 -0.72 1.47
CA ASN A 288 28.47 0.08 1.77
C ASN A 288 28.33 0.94 3.03
N ASN A 289 27.18 0.87 3.71
CA ASN A 289 26.85 1.72 4.86
C ASN A 289 26.30 0.90 6.03
N THR A 290 27.17 0.39 6.88
CA THR A 290 26.82 -0.38 8.06
C THR A 290 26.79 0.52 9.30
N SER A 291 25.61 0.78 9.83
CA SER A 291 25.42 1.39 11.14
C SER A 291 24.33 0.62 11.89
N PRO A 292 24.32 0.66 13.24
CA PRO A 292 23.25 -0.01 14.00
C PRO A 292 21.83 0.40 13.58
N GLN A 293 21.65 1.65 13.15
CA GLN A 293 20.36 2.13 12.66
C GLN A 293 19.96 1.50 11.33
N VAL A 294 20.90 1.41 10.39
CA VAL A 294 20.68 0.79 9.07
C VAL A 294 20.39 -0.70 9.21
N GLU A 295 21.14 -1.40 10.04
CA GLU A 295 20.95 -2.82 10.32
C GLU A 295 19.58 -3.11 10.94
N ILE A 296 19.17 -2.32 11.94
CA ILE A 296 17.83 -2.43 12.56
C ILE A 296 16.74 -2.17 11.52
N LEU A 297 16.91 -1.12 10.71
CA LEU A 297 15.92 -0.73 9.69
C LEU A 297 15.78 -1.84 8.64
N LYS A 298 16.89 -2.33 8.07
CA LYS A 298 16.92 -3.43 7.11
C LYS A 298 16.26 -4.68 7.68
N TYR A 299 16.67 -5.11 8.88
CA TYR A 299 16.15 -6.30 9.54
C TYR A 299 14.63 -6.22 9.80
N ALA A 300 14.16 -5.09 10.34
CA ALA A 300 12.76 -4.91 10.67
C ALA A 300 11.88 -4.85 9.40
N LEU A 301 12.36 -4.22 8.31
CA LEU A 301 11.71 -4.24 7.00
C LEU A 301 11.60 -5.67 6.45
N GLU A 302 12.68 -6.45 6.47
CA GLU A 302 12.68 -7.85 6.03
C GLU A 302 11.65 -8.70 6.80
N LYS A 303 11.58 -8.54 8.11
CA LYS A 303 10.59 -9.26 8.93
C LYS A 303 9.16 -8.83 8.63
N SER A 304 8.94 -7.53 8.43
CA SER A 304 7.60 -7.00 8.14
C SER A 304 7.11 -7.39 6.74
N ILE A 305 8.01 -7.48 5.76
CA ILE A 305 7.66 -7.80 4.37
C ILE A 305 7.54 -9.32 4.17
N PHE A 306 8.53 -10.08 4.64
CA PHE A 306 8.69 -11.48 4.24
C PHE A 306 8.18 -12.50 5.27
N LYS A 307 8.07 -12.14 6.56
CA LYS A 307 7.75 -13.09 7.63
C LYS A 307 6.43 -12.83 8.36
N MET A 308 5.72 -11.73 8.08
CA MET A 308 4.39 -11.53 8.66
C MET A 308 3.36 -12.46 8.00
N PRO A 309 2.45 -13.07 8.81
CA PRO A 309 1.34 -13.85 8.27
C PRO A 309 0.48 -12.98 7.36
N LYS A 310 0.35 -13.38 6.11
CA LYS A 310 -0.49 -12.66 5.14
C LYS A 310 -1.93 -13.18 5.28
N LYS A 311 -2.89 -12.27 5.49
CA LYS A 311 -4.31 -12.63 5.40
C LYS A 311 -4.60 -13.09 3.98
N LYS A 312 -5.34 -14.19 3.82
CA LYS A 312 -5.89 -14.59 2.51
C LYS A 312 -6.92 -13.54 2.08
N GLU A 313 -6.56 -12.71 1.14
CA GLU A 313 -7.49 -11.78 0.48
C GLU A 313 -8.13 -12.48 -0.72
N LYS A 314 -9.43 -12.24 -0.96
CA LYS A 314 -10.15 -12.92 -2.04
C LYS A 314 -9.90 -12.35 -3.44
N ASN A 315 -9.35 -11.14 -3.54
CA ASN A 315 -9.07 -10.46 -4.80
C ASN A 315 -7.62 -9.99 -4.78
N TYR A 316 -6.71 -10.80 -5.30
CA TYR A 316 -5.31 -10.42 -5.44
C TYR A 316 -5.09 -9.64 -6.74
N ILE A 317 -4.36 -8.53 -6.62
CA ILE A 317 -3.71 -7.91 -7.77
C ILE A 317 -2.46 -8.73 -8.08
N ILE A 318 -2.35 -9.23 -9.31
CA ILE A 318 -1.18 -9.98 -9.79
C ILE A 318 -0.25 -9.01 -10.49
N SER A 319 0.66 -8.42 -9.73
CA SER A 319 1.59 -7.41 -10.21
C SER A 319 2.91 -7.46 -9.43
N ALA A 320 4.01 -7.00 -10.05
CA ALA A 320 5.28 -6.78 -9.36
C ALA A 320 5.34 -5.47 -8.58
N TYR A 321 4.39 -4.56 -8.78
CA TYR A 321 4.36 -3.28 -8.05
C TYR A 321 3.33 -3.27 -6.92
N ASP A 322 2.26 -4.04 -7.03
CA ASP A 322 1.15 -4.04 -6.08
C ASP A 322 0.77 -5.47 -5.64
N GLY A 323 0.10 -5.57 -4.49
CA GLY A 323 -0.35 -6.83 -3.94
C GLY A 323 0.79 -7.75 -3.45
N LYS A 324 0.48 -9.04 -3.26
CA LYS A 324 1.39 -9.99 -2.61
C LYS A 324 2.66 -10.30 -3.42
N TYR A 325 2.60 -10.17 -4.76
CA TYR A 325 3.73 -10.47 -5.64
C TYR A 325 4.73 -9.32 -5.76
N SER A 326 4.37 -8.13 -5.29
CA SER A 326 5.26 -6.97 -5.29
C SER A 326 6.53 -7.13 -4.45
N VAL A 327 6.53 -8.10 -3.55
CA VAL A 327 7.72 -8.45 -2.74
C VAL A 327 8.76 -9.26 -3.52
N LEU A 328 8.41 -9.82 -4.70
CA LEU A 328 9.30 -10.70 -5.45
C LEU A 328 10.51 -9.96 -6.04
N TYR A 329 10.34 -8.71 -6.47
CA TYR A 329 11.45 -7.93 -7.01
C TYR A 329 12.51 -7.58 -5.94
N PRO A 330 12.19 -7.01 -4.79
CA PRO A 330 13.19 -6.81 -3.73
C PRO A 330 13.75 -8.13 -3.17
N LEU A 331 12.95 -9.22 -3.15
CA LEU A 331 13.42 -10.55 -2.76
C LEU A 331 14.43 -11.11 -3.79
N TYR A 332 14.20 -10.89 -5.09
CA TYR A 332 15.16 -11.21 -6.15
C TYR A 332 16.51 -10.52 -5.93
N HIS A 333 16.50 -9.23 -5.64
CA HIS A 333 17.74 -8.48 -5.39
C HIS A 333 18.41 -8.91 -4.09
N LYS A 334 17.64 -9.22 -3.05
CA LYS A 334 18.19 -9.82 -1.83
C LYS A 334 18.89 -11.14 -2.11
N TYR A 335 18.22 -12.05 -2.85
CA TYR A 335 18.82 -13.32 -3.26
C TYR A 335 20.06 -13.11 -4.17
N LYS A 336 20.01 -12.17 -5.11
CA LYS A 336 21.14 -11.84 -5.99
C LYS A 336 22.38 -11.39 -5.20
N LEU A 337 22.20 -10.62 -4.13
CA LEU A 337 23.26 -10.08 -3.28
C LEU A 337 23.73 -11.07 -2.21
N GLU A 338 22.82 -11.76 -1.54
CA GLU A 338 23.13 -12.58 -0.35
C GLU A 338 23.28 -14.08 -0.67
N LYS A 339 22.74 -14.56 -1.79
CA LYS A 339 22.78 -15.97 -2.26
C LYS A 339 22.24 -16.99 -1.26
N LYS A 340 21.25 -16.58 -0.43
CA LYS A 340 20.60 -17.47 0.54
C LYS A 340 19.48 -18.27 -0.12
N GLU A 341 19.57 -19.60 -0.08
CA GLU A 341 18.57 -20.48 -0.69
C GLU A 341 17.15 -20.27 -0.08
N GLU A 342 17.07 -19.92 1.21
CA GLU A 342 15.80 -19.61 1.88
C GLU A 342 15.01 -18.48 1.19
N ASP A 343 15.69 -17.51 0.58
CA ASP A 343 15.04 -16.41 -0.15
C ASP A 343 14.44 -16.92 -1.47
N LEU A 344 15.10 -17.86 -2.11
CA LEU A 344 14.61 -18.49 -3.32
C LEU A 344 13.42 -19.42 -3.04
N GLU A 345 13.50 -20.24 -1.99
CA GLU A 345 12.37 -21.06 -1.52
C GLU A 345 11.16 -20.21 -1.18
N LEU A 346 11.36 -19.04 -0.57
CA LEU A 346 10.29 -18.11 -0.27
C LEU A 346 9.62 -17.59 -1.56
N ALA A 347 10.41 -17.25 -2.59
CA ALA A 347 9.89 -16.82 -3.88
C ALA A 347 9.07 -17.93 -4.55
N GLU A 348 9.55 -19.16 -4.53
CA GLU A 348 8.85 -20.34 -5.06
C GLU A 348 7.52 -20.60 -4.33
N ASN A 349 7.53 -20.51 -3.00
CA ASN A 349 6.32 -20.67 -2.18
C ASN A 349 5.28 -19.56 -2.44
N LEU A 350 5.72 -18.32 -2.65
CA LEU A 350 4.82 -17.22 -3.01
C LEU A 350 4.14 -17.45 -4.37
N LEU A 351 4.84 -18.11 -5.28
CA LEU A 351 4.39 -18.39 -6.65
C LEU A 351 3.64 -19.72 -6.79
N ALA A 352 3.55 -20.53 -5.72
CA ALA A 352 2.96 -21.88 -5.81
C ALA A 352 1.54 -21.87 -6.39
N ASP A 353 0.69 -20.98 -5.86
CA ASP A 353 -0.74 -20.93 -6.20
C ASP A 353 -1.07 -19.88 -7.29
N ILE A 354 -0.09 -19.29 -7.95
CA ILE A 354 -0.31 -18.15 -8.87
C ILE A 354 -1.27 -18.49 -10.01
N ALA A 355 -1.24 -19.71 -10.52
CA ALA A 355 -2.12 -20.15 -11.61
C ALA A 355 -3.60 -20.17 -11.18
N GLU A 356 -3.89 -20.52 -9.93
CA GLU A 356 -5.23 -20.55 -9.36
C GLU A 356 -5.76 -19.15 -9.03
N GLU A 357 -4.87 -18.19 -8.83
CA GLU A 357 -5.21 -16.80 -8.51
C GLU A 357 -5.48 -15.95 -9.76
N VAL A 358 -5.03 -16.37 -10.94
CA VAL A 358 -5.36 -15.73 -12.20
C VAL A 358 -6.87 -15.80 -12.43
N ASN A 359 -7.50 -14.66 -12.65
CA ASN A 359 -8.94 -14.54 -12.83
C ASN A 359 -9.29 -13.46 -13.87
N GLN A 360 -10.59 -13.26 -14.11
CA GLN A 360 -11.08 -12.28 -15.10
C GLN A 360 -10.69 -10.81 -14.84
N ASN A 361 -10.24 -10.48 -13.62
CA ASN A 361 -9.80 -9.14 -13.25
C ASN A 361 -8.27 -8.98 -13.33
N THR A 362 -7.54 -10.04 -13.69
CA THR A 362 -6.08 -9.99 -13.86
C THR A 362 -5.74 -9.12 -15.07
N ARG A 363 -4.91 -8.12 -14.85
CA ARG A 363 -4.54 -7.11 -15.84
C ARG A 363 -3.29 -7.50 -16.61
N ALA A 364 -3.20 -6.99 -17.85
CA ALA A 364 -2.06 -7.20 -18.75
C ALA A 364 -0.95 -6.16 -18.59
N ASP A 365 -1.26 -4.98 -18.06
CA ASP A 365 -0.35 -3.84 -18.02
C ASP A 365 0.90 -4.06 -17.13
N TRP A 366 1.78 -3.06 -17.07
CA TRP A 366 3.03 -3.17 -16.33
C TRP A 366 2.85 -2.97 -14.82
N VAL A 367 2.17 -1.92 -14.38
CA VAL A 367 2.07 -1.59 -12.95
C VAL A 367 0.99 -2.40 -12.24
N ASN A 368 -0.21 -2.49 -12.81
CA ASN A 368 -1.34 -3.19 -12.18
C ASN A 368 -1.53 -4.63 -12.69
N GLY A 369 -0.63 -5.10 -13.54
CA GLY A 369 -0.78 -6.37 -14.23
C GLY A 369 0.47 -7.23 -14.29
N VAL A 370 0.38 -8.24 -15.14
CA VAL A 370 1.36 -9.33 -15.21
C VAL A 370 2.68 -8.96 -15.88
N SER A 371 2.73 -7.90 -16.71
CA SER A 371 3.91 -7.63 -17.55
C SER A 371 5.18 -7.37 -16.73
N ALA A 372 5.10 -6.59 -15.66
CA ALA A 372 6.25 -6.39 -14.77
C ALA A 372 6.61 -7.68 -14.00
N LEU A 373 5.62 -8.48 -13.61
CA LEU A 373 5.86 -9.74 -12.92
C LEU A 373 6.57 -10.75 -13.84
N ILE A 374 6.21 -10.81 -15.12
CA ILE A 374 6.92 -11.60 -16.14
C ILE A 374 8.40 -11.20 -16.17
N GLN A 375 8.71 -9.90 -16.16
CA GLN A 375 10.09 -9.41 -16.13
C GLN A 375 10.86 -9.90 -14.90
N VAL A 376 10.23 -9.87 -13.72
CA VAL A 376 10.83 -10.37 -12.48
C VAL A 376 11.07 -11.89 -12.54
N LEU A 377 10.11 -12.65 -13.07
CA LEU A 377 10.23 -14.11 -13.23
C LEU A 377 11.36 -14.48 -14.20
N LEU A 378 11.52 -13.73 -15.28
CA LEU A 378 12.64 -13.90 -16.20
C LEU A 378 13.98 -13.62 -15.51
N GLY A 379 14.04 -12.65 -14.59
CA GLY A 379 15.21 -12.42 -13.76
C GLY A 379 15.58 -13.64 -12.90
N TYR A 380 14.60 -14.22 -12.20
CA TYR A 380 14.81 -15.47 -11.44
C TYR A 380 15.28 -16.61 -12.35
N TYR A 381 14.66 -16.77 -13.54
CA TYR A 381 15.07 -17.79 -14.50
C TYR A 381 16.53 -17.59 -14.97
N GLU A 382 16.92 -16.38 -15.34
CA GLU A 382 18.28 -16.07 -15.78
C GLU A 382 19.32 -16.32 -14.70
N LEU A 383 18.99 -15.98 -13.44
CA LEU A 383 19.88 -16.12 -12.30
C LEU A 383 20.03 -17.55 -11.82
N THR A 384 18.95 -18.35 -11.86
CA THR A 384 18.89 -19.68 -11.25
C THR A 384 18.86 -20.83 -12.25
N LYS A 385 18.47 -20.56 -13.50
CA LYS A 385 18.18 -21.54 -14.57
C LYS A 385 17.05 -22.50 -14.22
N ARG A 386 16.26 -22.21 -13.18
CA ARG A 386 15.07 -23.04 -12.80
C ARG A 386 13.93 -22.77 -13.75
N LYS A 387 13.60 -23.76 -14.57
CA LYS A 387 12.65 -23.63 -15.69
C LYS A 387 11.24 -23.21 -15.26
N HIS A 388 10.78 -23.61 -14.09
CA HIS A 388 9.44 -23.28 -13.62
C HIS A 388 9.17 -21.76 -13.49
N PHE A 389 10.20 -20.91 -13.34
CA PHE A 389 10.04 -19.46 -13.42
C PHE A 389 9.68 -19.01 -14.83
N LEU A 390 10.34 -19.59 -15.84
CA LEU A 390 10.02 -19.33 -17.25
C LEU A 390 8.62 -19.83 -17.60
N ASP A 391 8.28 -21.06 -17.19
CA ASP A 391 6.96 -21.66 -17.45
C ASP A 391 5.84 -20.79 -16.85
N LYS A 392 6.04 -20.22 -15.65
CA LYS A 392 5.10 -19.27 -15.04
C LYS A 392 5.01 -17.94 -15.80
N ALA A 393 6.12 -17.42 -16.28
CA ALA A 393 6.16 -16.20 -17.10
C ALA A 393 5.39 -16.40 -18.42
N GLU A 394 5.57 -17.56 -19.09
CA GLU A 394 4.82 -17.91 -20.30
C GLU A 394 3.32 -18.07 -20.00
N MET A 395 2.95 -18.74 -18.92
CA MET A 395 1.55 -18.87 -18.50
C MET A 395 0.88 -17.50 -18.25
N LEU A 396 1.57 -16.57 -17.57
CA LEU A 396 1.04 -15.23 -17.32
C LEU A 396 0.90 -14.43 -18.61
N SER A 397 1.74 -14.66 -19.63
CA SER A 397 1.67 -13.97 -20.91
C SER A 397 0.36 -14.20 -21.68
N GLU A 398 -0.39 -15.27 -21.37
CA GLU A 398 -1.70 -15.54 -21.95
C GLU A 398 -2.76 -14.48 -21.58
N ILE A 399 -2.53 -13.70 -20.53
CA ILE A 399 -3.40 -12.59 -20.15
C ILE A 399 -3.41 -11.50 -21.22
N TRP A 400 -2.31 -11.32 -21.95
CA TRP A 400 -2.24 -10.35 -23.07
C TRP A 400 -3.23 -10.64 -24.21
N ASP A 401 -3.74 -11.86 -24.31
CA ASP A 401 -4.75 -12.23 -25.29
C ASP A 401 -6.18 -12.00 -24.78
N LYS A 402 -6.33 -11.93 -23.44
CA LYS A 402 -7.63 -11.80 -22.77
C LYS A 402 -8.01 -10.36 -22.47
N GLU A 403 -7.03 -9.48 -22.28
CA GLU A 403 -7.26 -8.06 -21.98
C GLU A 403 -6.77 -7.17 -23.14
N LYS A 404 -7.64 -6.26 -23.59
CA LYS A 404 -7.30 -5.29 -24.65
C LYS A 404 -6.55 -4.10 -24.06
N ILE A 405 -5.26 -3.98 -24.40
CA ILE A 405 -4.49 -2.77 -24.13
C ILE A 405 -4.92 -1.67 -25.10
N VAL A 406 -5.16 -0.48 -24.58
CA VAL A 406 -5.65 0.68 -25.37
C VAL A 406 -4.90 1.98 -25.10
N LEU A 407 -4.02 2.02 -24.07
CA LEU A 407 -3.28 3.21 -23.69
C LEU A 407 -1.85 3.18 -24.24
N CYS A 408 -1.28 4.36 -24.43
CA CYS A 408 0.15 4.52 -24.72
C CYS A 408 0.94 4.70 -23.43
N GLY A 409 2.25 4.42 -23.48
CA GLY A 409 3.16 4.56 -22.35
C GLY A 409 3.47 3.24 -21.64
N PHE A 410 4.27 3.33 -20.59
CA PHE A 410 4.91 2.16 -19.99
C PHE A 410 4.05 1.50 -18.90
N ALA A 411 3.56 2.27 -17.94
CA ALA A 411 2.91 1.71 -16.75
C ALA A 411 1.58 1.01 -17.08
N HIS A 412 0.76 1.60 -17.94
CA HIS A 412 -0.60 1.12 -18.23
C HIS A 412 -0.88 0.97 -19.73
N GLY A 413 0.15 0.97 -20.58
CA GLY A 413 0.01 0.99 -22.02
C GLY A 413 0.84 -0.04 -22.77
N PHE A 414 0.90 0.16 -24.06
CA PHE A 414 1.57 -0.76 -25.00
C PHE A 414 3.05 -0.98 -24.64
N SER A 415 3.79 0.10 -24.32
CA SER A 415 5.25 0.05 -24.11
C SER A 415 5.68 -0.94 -23.04
N GLY A 416 4.98 -1.03 -21.90
CA GLY A 416 5.31 -2.01 -20.86
C GLY A 416 5.08 -3.46 -21.30
N VAL A 417 4.01 -3.71 -22.07
CA VAL A 417 3.75 -5.05 -22.65
C VAL A 417 4.76 -5.39 -23.73
N ILE A 418 5.11 -4.43 -24.60
CA ILE A 418 6.17 -4.60 -25.63
C ILE A 418 7.48 -5.00 -24.96
N TYR A 419 7.86 -4.30 -23.88
CA TYR A 419 9.09 -4.60 -23.14
C TYR A 419 9.09 -6.04 -22.60
N ALA A 420 8.01 -6.46 -21.94
CA ALA A 420 7.90 -7.81 -21.39
C ALA A 420 7.81 -8.89 -22.48
N ALA A 421 7.10 -8.63 -23.58
CA ALA A 421 6.98 -9.56 -24.71
C ALA A 421 8.33 -9.78 -25.40
N TYR A 422 9.09 -8.70 -25.63
CA TYR A 422 10.42 -8.83 -26.22
C TYR A 422 11.40 -9.56 -25.28
N SER A 423 11.27 -9.33 -23.96
CA SER A 423 12.04 -10.08 -22.97
C SER A 423 11.74 -11.59 -23.01
N LEU A 424 10.46 -11.97 -23.16
CA LEU A 424 10.06 -13.38 -23.34
C LEU A 424 10.54 -13.94 -24.68
N TYR A 425 10.45 -13.19 -25.78
CA TYR A 425 11.01 -13.60 -27.07
C TYR A 425 12.49 -13.96 -26.94
N ARG A 426 13.27 -13.10 -26.31
CA ARG A 426 14.70 -13.33 -26.09
C ARG A 426 15.01 -14.55 -25.21
N ALA A 427 14.14 -14.82 -24.23
CA ALA A 427 14.32 -15.97 -23.32
C ALA A 427 13.91 -17.31 -23.96
N THR A 428 12.94 -17.29 -24.89
CA THR A 428 12.32 -18.51 -25.44
C THR A 428 12.59 -18.76 -26.92
N GLY A 429 12.90 -17.71 -27.71
CA GLY A 429 12.95 -17.78 -29.16
C GLY A 429 11.57 -17.98 -29.83
N ASN A 430 10.46 -17.82 -29.11
CA ASN A 430 9.14 -18.09 -29.64
C ASN A 430 8.57 -16.86 -30.37
N GLU A 431 8.40 -16.98 -31.69
CA GLU A 431 7.98 -15.91 -32.60
C GLU A 431 6.63 -15.27 -32.20
N LYS A 432 5.73 -15.96 -31.52
CA LYS A 432 4.46 -15.37 -31.06
C LYS A 432 4.66 -14.10 -30.22
N TYR A 433 5.78 -14.00 -29.49
CA TYR A 433 6.11 -12.82 -28.70
C TYR A 433 6.68 -11.70 -29.55
N PHE A 434 7.44 -12.04 -30.59
CA PHE A 434 7.95 -11.09 -31.57
C PHE A 434 6.81 -10.45 -32.39
N ASP A 435 5.88 -11.26 -32.91
CA ASP A 435 4.69 -10.79 -33.62
C ASP A 435 3.86 -9.82 -32.75
N ARG A 436 3.80 -10.08 -31.45
CA ARG A 436 3.12 -9.18 -30.51
C ARG A 436 3.83 -7.85 -30.37
N VAL A 437 5.16 -7.85 -30.29
CA VAL A 437 5.97 -6.63 -30.25
C VAL A 437 5.70 -5.76 -31.48
N GLU A 438 5.77 -6.34 -32.68
CA GLU A 438 5.51 -5.60 -33.92
C GLU A 438 4.10 -5.02 -33.94
N ARG A 439 3.10 -5.86 -33.66
CA ARG A 439 1.69 -5.43 -33.61
C ARG A 439 1.46 -4.28 -32.64
N TYR A 440 2.05 -4.34 -31.45
CA TYR A 440 1.83 -3.32 -30.42
C TYR A 440 2.62 -2.04 -30.71
N LEU A 441 3.79 -2.13 -31.32
CA LEU A 441 4.52 -0.97 -31.86
C LEU A 441 3.68 -0.21 -32.89
N GLU A 442 3.05 -0.92 -33.84
CA GLU A 442 2.15 -0.31 -34.83
C GLU A 442 0.95 0.38 -34.16
N LEU A 443 0.34 -0.23 -33.15
CA LEU A 443 -0.80 0.33 -32.43
C LEU A 443 -0.40 1.58 -31.63
N GLU A 444 0.73 1.54 -30.95
CA GLU A 444 1.23 2.68 -30.19
C GLU A 444 1.62 3.84 -31.10
N ASN A 445 2.23 3.57 -32.25
CA ASN A 445 2.63 4.58 -33.21
C ASN A 445 1.42 5.27 -33.89
N LYS A 446 0.25 4.63 -33.97
CA LYS A 446 -0.99 5.31 -34.40
C LYS A 446 -1.44 6.41 -33.45
N CYS A 447 -0.95 6.42 -32.23
CA CYS A 447 -1.24 7.47 -31.24
C CYS A 447 -0.26 8.64 -31.29
N PHE A 448 0.79 8.55 -32.11
CA PHE A 448 1.77 9.62 -32.32
C PHE A 448 1.17 10.71 -33.23
N ASP A 449 1.26 11.98 -32.82
CA ASP A 449 0.69 13.10 -33.57
C ASP A 449 1.71 13.88 -34.42
N GLY A 450 2.94 13.41 -34.44
CA GLY A 450 4.07 14.06 -35.11
C GLY A 450 5.06 14.71 -34.12
N GLU A 451 4.66 14.92 -32.89
CA GLU A 451 5.48 15.53 -31.84
C GLU A 451 5.54 14.66 -30.57
N VAL A 452 4.38 14.22 -30.09
CA VAL A 452 4.25 13.40 -28.88
C VAL A 452 3.20 12.30 -29.05
N TRP A 453 3.24 11.28 -28.19
CA TRP A 453 2.16 10.29 -28.11
C TRP A 453 1.01 10.82 -27.27
N LYS A 454 -0.21 10.72 -27.79
CA LYS A 454 -1.42 11.20 -27.14
C LYS A 454 -1.73 10.38 -25.89
N ASP A 455 -2.04 11.07 -24.81
CA ASP A 455 -2.64 10.43 -23.61
C ASP A 455 -4.12 10.13 -23.91
N LEU A 456 -4.45 8.87 -24.07
CA LEU A 456 -5.79 8.41 -24.44
C LEU A 456 -6.76 8.35 -23.25
N ARG A 457 -6.35 8.71 -22.06
CA ARG A 457 -7.23 8.83 -20.91
C ARG A 457 -8.17 10.03 -21.09
N LYS A 458 -9.46 9.82 -20.77
CA LYS A 458 -10.49 10.86 -20.96
C LYS A 458 -10.13 12.17 -20.23
N GLY A 459 -10.10 13.27 -20.99
CA GLY A 459 -9.87 14.62 -20.46
C GLY A 459 -8.43 14.92 -20.01
N LYS A 460 -7.47 14.04 -20.30
CA LYS A 460 -6.05 14.29 -20.00
C LYS A 460 -5.33 14.89 -21.20
N LYS A 461 -4.35 15.76 -20.91
CA LYS A 461 -3.38 16.26 -21.90
C LYS A 461 -2.25 15.26 -22.04
N SER A 462 -1.61 15.22 -23.21
CA SER A 462 -0.39 14.44 -23.42
C SER A 462 0.69 14.86 -22.44
N VAL A 463 1.36 13.87 -21.86
CA VAL A 463 2.39 14.06 -20.84
C VAL A 463 3.65 13.27 -21.24
N SER A 464 4.77 13.61 -20.63
CA SER A 464 6.04 12.95 -20.95
C SER A 464 6.59 12.10 -19.82
N TYR A 465 5.71 11.70 -18.91
CA TYR A 465 6.06 10.86 -17.76
C TYR A 465 6.42 9.43 -18.16
N TRP A 466 7.02 8.70 -17.24
CA TRP A 466 7.26 7.27 -17.41
C TRP A 466 5.96 6.49 -17.54
N CYS A 467 4.99 6.78 -16.71
CA CYS A 467 3.74 5.99 -16.68
C CYS A 467 2.91 6.15 -17.96
N HIS A 468 2.78 7.37 -18.51
CA HIS A 468 1.91 7.67 -19.64
C HIS A 468 2.57 8.64 -20.63
N GLY A 469 3.71 8.28 -21.19
CA GLY A 469 4.29 9.19 -22.18
C GLY A 469 5.72 8.91 -22.58
N THR A 470 6.39 9.95 -23.00
CA THR A 470 7.65 9.95 -23.75
C THR A 470 8.79 9.20 -23.03
N ILE A 471 8.93 9.35 -21.70
CA ILE A 471 9.97 8.65 -20.94
C ILE A 471 9.79 7.13 -21.01
N GLY A 472 8.57 6.63 -20.77
CA GLY A 472 8.30 5.19 -20.79
C GLY A 472 8.40 4.59 -22.20
N ILE A 473 7.91 5.32 -23.20
CA ILE A 473 8.01 4.90 -24.61
C ILE A 473 9.48 4.85 -25.03
N GLY A 474 10.25 5.90 -24.74
CA GLY A 474 11.69 5.96 -25.03
C GLY A 474 12.48 4.85 -24.35
N LEU A 475 12.14 4.50 -23.10
CA LEU A 475 12.76 3.38 -22.39
C LEU A 475 12.56 2.05 -23.11
N THR A 476 11.36 1.79 -23.62
CA THR A 476 11.07 0.59 -24.42
C THR A 476 11.82 0.60 -25.74
N ARG A 477 11.85 1.72 -26.48
CA ARG A 477 12.61 1.84 -27.74
C ARG A 477 14.09 1.60 -27.51
N LEU A 478 14.66 2.18 -26.44
CA LEU A 478 16.05 1.96 -26.08
C LEU A 478 16.35 0.48 -25.78
N TYR A 479 15.46 -0.19 -25.03
CA TYR A 479 15.58 -1.60 -24.71
C TYR A 479 15.58 -2.48 -25.96
N LEU A 480 14.63 -2.25 -26.88
CA LEU A 480 14.53 -2.98 -28.15
C LEU A 480 15.83 -2.87 -28.96
N LEU A 481 16.32 -1.64 -29.16
CA LEU A 481 17.55 -1.39 -29.93
C LEU A 481 18.80 -1.99 -29.26
N LYS A 482 18.96 -1.83 -27.94
CA LYS A 482 20.08 -2.44 -27.19
C LYS A 482 20.10 -3.97 -27.29
N ASN A 483 18.96 -4.59 -27.57
CA ASN A 483 18.81 -6.04 -27.60
C ASN A 483 18.60 -6.61 -29.02
N GLY A 484 18.91 -5.83 -30.05
CA GLY A 484 18.99 -6.31 -31.42
C GLY A 484 17.74 -6.16 -32.29
N PHE A 485 16.69 -5.50 -31.77
CA PHE A 485 15.54 -5.10 -32.59
C PHE A 485 15.88 -3.83 -33.37
N ASP A 486 16.65 -3.97 -34.44
CA ASP A 486 17.09 -2.83 -35.27
C ASP A 486 16.03 -2.45 -36.31
N ASN A 487 15.37 -1.32 -36.09
CA ASN A 487 14.29 -0.80 -36.90
C ASN A 487 14.39 0.73 -36.94
N ASP A 488 14.36 1.30 -38.14
CA ASP A 488 14.53 2.75 -38.37
C ASP A 488 13.47 3.57 -37.65
N GLN A 489 12.21 3.10 -37.62
CA GLN A 489 11.12 3.79 -36.92
C GLN A 489 11.38 3.80 -35.40
N VAL A 490 11.78 2.66 -34.82
CA VAL A 490 12.10 2.56 -33.37
C VAL A 490 13.28 3.47 -33.01
N ARG A 491 14.25 3.61 -33.90
CA ARG A 491 15.39 4.52 -33.73
C ARG A 491 14.95 5.98 -33.77
N ALA A 492 14.09 6.33 -34.76
CA ALA A 492 13.53 7.69 -34.85
C ALA A 492 12.66 8.04 -33.64
N ASP A 493 11.83 7.10 -33.18
CA ASP A 493 11.02 7.25 -31.98
C ASP A 493 11.89 7.53 -30.74
N LEU A 494 12.99 6.76 -30.54
CA LEU A 494 13.91 6.98 -29.44
C LEU A 494 14.52 8.38 -29.46
N LEU A 495 15.01 8.82 -30.64
CA LEU A 495 15.62 10.15 -30.78
C LEU A 495 14.62 11.27 -30.48
N ASN A 496 13.38 11.14 -30.96
CA ASN A 496 12.30 12.06 -30.62
C ASN A 496 12.03 12.09 -29.11
N CYS A 497 11.93 10.91 -28.47
CA CYS A 497 11.77 10.84 -27.03
C CYS A 497 12.89 11.55 -26.25
N VAL A 498 14.14 11.33 -26.67
CA VAL A 498 15.32 11.93 -26.04
C VAL A 498 15.30 13.45 -26.19
N ASP A 499 15.04 13.97 -27.39
CA ASP A 499 15.00 15.41 -27.64
C ASP A 499 13.89 16.09 -26.85
N ASN A 500 12.70 15.49 -26.79
CA ASN A 500 11.59 15.98 -25.97
C ASN A 500 11.98 16.02 -24.48
N VAL A 501 12.52 14.92 -23.94
CA VAL A 501 12.84 14.81 -22.52
C VAL A 501 13.98 15.75 -22.09
N ILE A 502 14.96 16.02 -22.96
CA ILE A 502 16.02 16.99 -22.67
C ILE A 502 15.45 18.41 -22.48
N ASN A 503 14.45 18.78 -23.25
CA ASN A 503 13.90 20.14 -23.29
C ASN A 503 12.70 20.37 -22.34
N MET A 504 12.25 19.34 -21.63
CA MET A 504 11.13 19.46 -20.69
C MET A 504 11.55 19.84 -19.28
N GLU A 505 10.63 20.54 -18.59
CA GLU A 505 10.70 20.76 -17.17
C GLU A 505 9.55 20.02 -16.45
N PHE A 506 9.87 19.41 -15.33
CA PHE A 506 8.88 18.72 -14.49
C PHE A 506 8.81 19.43 -13.14
N GLU A 507 7.60 19.64 -12.65
CA GLU A 507 7.37 20.21 -11.33
C GLU A 507 7.55 19.20 -10.20
N GLU A 508 7.14 17.94 -10.46
CA GLU A 508 7.19 16.87 -9.47
C GLU A 508 8.61 16.24 -9.39
N PRO A 509 9.10 15.91 -8.20
CA PRO A 509 10.44 15.36 -8.04
C PRO A 509 10.49 13.83 -8.22
N GLY A 510 9.36 13.11 -8.14
CA GLY A 510 9.28 11.64 -8.07
C GLY A 510 9.77 10.88 -9.29
N ILE A 511 9.77 9.55 -9.20
CA ILE A 511 10.19 8.65 -10.29
C ILE A 511 9.05 8.49 -11.32
N CYS A 512 7.84 8.22 -10.89
CA CYS A 512 6.75 7.85 -11.80
C CYS A 512 6.39 8.97 -12.80
N HIS A 513 6.27 10.20 -12.32
CA HIS A 513 5.82 11.35 -13.10
C HIS A 513 6.59 12.64 -12.77
N GLY A 514 7.89 12.52 -12.54
CA GLY A 514 8.71 13.66 -12.15
C GLY A 514 10.17 13.61 -12.61
N ASN A 515 10.95 14.53 -12.04
CA ASN A 515 12.34 14.76 -12.42
C ASN A 515 13.24 13.53 -12.16
N MET A 516 12.98 12.72 -11.14
CA MET A 516 13.81 11.55 -10.90
C MET A 516 13.58 10.46 -11.97
N GLY A 517 12.35 10.30 -12.48
CA GLY A 517 12.10 9.41 -13.64
C GLY A 517 12.80 9.89 -14.90
N ARG A 518 12.76 11.21 -15.15
CA ARG A 518 13.56 11.86 -16.20
C ARG A 518 15.05 11.58 -16.06
N PHE A 519 15.58 11.74 -14.85
CA PHE A 519 16.97 11.50 -14.52
C PHE A 519 17.39 10.06 -14.82
N LEU A 520 16.63 9.07 -14.34
CA LEU A 520 16.90 7.64 -14.55
C LEU A 520 16.86 7.27 -16.05
N PHE A 521 15.90 7.78 -16.82
CA PHE A 521 15.83 7.56 -18.25
C PHE A 521 17.05 8.15 -18.98
N LEU A 522 17.38 9.42 -18.73
CA LEU A 522 18.52 10.06 -19.37
C LEU A 522 19.86 9.38 -19.02
N LYS A 523 19.99 8.85 -17.82
CA LYS A 523 21.16 8.07 -17.40
C LYS A 523 21.28 6.78 -18.22
N GLU A 524 20.17 6.08 -18.49
CA GLU A 524 20.15 4.90 -19.36
C GLU A 524 20.53 5.25 -20.81
N VAL A 525 20.04 6.36 -21.33
CA VAL A 525 20.32 6.86 -22.68
C VAL A 525 21.78 7.30 -22.80
N GLN A 526 22.34 7.96 -21.78
CA GLN A 526 23.71 8.47 -21.75
C GLN A 526 24.74 7.40 -22.12
N ASN A 527 24.52 6.18 -21.64
CA ASN A 527 25.41 5.03 -21.84
C ASN A 527 25.15 4.28 -23.15
N SER A 528 24.21 4.74 -23.98
CA SER A 528 23.84 4.09 -25.22
C SER A 528 24.65 4.61 -26.42
N GLU A 529 24.98 3.71 -27.34
CA GLU A 529 25.57 4.06 -28.63
C GLU A 529 24.56 4.62 -29.63
N MET A 530 23.26 4.59 -29.30
CA MET A 530 22.16 5.00 -30.19
C MET A 530 22.04 6.52 -30.33
N ILE A 531 22.72 7.31 -29.51
CA ILE A 531 22.70 8.77 -29.54
C ILE A 531 24.02 9.37 -30.01
N SER A 532 23.94 10.59 -30.58
CA SER A 532 25.11 11.32 -31.02
C SER A 532 26.00 11.76 -29.83
N VAL A 533 27.28 11.99 -30.10
CA VAL A 533 28.22 12.55 -29.12
C VAL A 533 27.73 13.92 -28.61
N ALA A 534 27.13 14.75 -29.49
CA ALA A 534 26.58 16.04 -29.12
C ALA A 534 25.39 15.91 -28.15
N THR A 535 24.47 14.98 -28.42
CA THR A 535 23.32 14.69 -27.55
C THR A 535 23.79 14.17 -26.19
N ARG A 536 24.76 13.24 -26.18
CA ARG A 536 25.36 12.72 -24.92
C ARG A 536 25.96 13.83 -24.07
N LYS A 537 26.67 14.80 -24.70
CA LYS A 537 27.24 15.93 -23.98
C LYS A 537 26.15 16.82 -23.35
N LYS A 538 25.03 17.06 -24.05
CA LYS A 538 23.87 17.80 -23.49
C LYS A 538 23.28 17.04 -22.29
N ILE A 539 23.10 15.72 -22.39
CA ILE A 539 22.57 14.90 -21.31
C ILE A 539 23.48 14.98 -20.09
N ASN A 540 24.82 14.87 -20.27
CA ASN A 540 25.77 14.95 -19.16
C ASN A 540 25.66 16.28 -18.39
N VAL A 541 25.56 17.38 -19.11
CA VAL A 541 25.38 18.72 -18.49
C VAL A 541 24.06 18.79 -17.74
N LEU A 542 22.99 18.25 -18.33
CA LEU A 542 21.67 18.25 -17.71
C LEU A 542 21.62 17.40 -16.45
N LEU A 543 22.13 16.18 -16.46
CA LEU A 543 22.19 15.29 -15.29
C LEU A 543 22.98 15.93 -14.14
N SER A 544 24.16 16.50 -14.44
CA SER A 544 24.94 17.23 -13.45
C SER A 544 24.20 18.44 -12.87
N SER A 545 23.47 19.16 -13.71
CA SER A 545 22.63 20.29 -13.28
C SER A 545 21.47 19.85 -12.39
N MET A 546 20.82 18.74 -12.71
CA MET A 546 19.72 18.17 -11.90
C MET A 546 20.21 17.79 -10.50
N VAL A 547 21.33 17.07 -10.40
CA VAL A 547 21.94 16.71 -9.10
C VAL A 547 22.33 17.98 -8.33
N LYS A 548 23.02 18.91 -8.97
CA LYS A 548 23.39 20.18 -8.34
C LYS A 548 22.17 20.95 -7.83
N ASN A 549 21.09 21.00 -8.60
CA ASN A 549 19.86 21.66 -8.17
C ASN A 549 19.23 21.01 -6.93
N ILE A 550 19.25 19.68 -6.83
CA ILE A 550 18.79 18.95 -5.64
C ILE A 550 19.65 19.32 -4.41
N LEU A 551 20.95 19.37 -4.55
CA LEU A 551 21.87 19.68 -3.45
C LEU A 551 21.77 21.15 -3.02
N ASP A 552 21.78 22.08 -3.97
CA ASP A 552 21.78 23.53 -3.68
C ASP A 552 20.41 24.03 -3.21
N ASN A 553 19.34 23.61 -3.85
CA ASN A 553 17.99 24.13 -3.65
C ASN A 553 17.07 23.20 -2.83
N GLY A 554 17.45 21.91 -2.68
CA GLY A 554 16.58 20.89 -2.09
C GLY A 554 15.51 20.42 -3.07
N ILE A 555 14.61 19.59 -2.58
CA ILE A 555 13.49 19.04 -3.36
C ILE A 555 12.16 19.60 -2.85
N LYS A 556 11.27 19.98 -3.78
CA LYS A 556 9.87 20.34 -3.46
C LYS A 556 9.02 19.08 -3.53
N ILE A 557 8.88 18.41 -2.40
CA ILE A 557 8.09 17.19 -2.29
C ILE A 557 6.82 17.45 -1.49
N ASN A 558 5.76 16.71 -1.81
CA ASN A 558 4.54 16.78 -1.03
C ASN A 558 4.83 16.42 0.43
N SER A 559 4.44 17.29 1.33
CA SER A 559 4.62 17.13 2.76
C SER A 559 3.41 17.63 3.54
N PHE A 560 3.17 17.03 4.69
CA PHE A 560 2.23 17.52 5.69
C PHE A 560 2.95 17.63 7.03
N ASP A 561 2.81 18.78 7.70
CA ASP A 561 3.50 19.07 8.97
C ASP A 561 5.00 18.72 8.89
N LYS A 562 5.65 19.14 7.79
CA LYS A 562 7.08 18.87 7.48
C LYS A 562 7.42 17.38 7.30
N LYS A 563 6.43 16.50 7.23
CA LYS A 563 6.61 15.08 6.91
C LYS A 563 6.38 14.87 5.42
N CYS A 564 7.45 14.60 4.67
CA CYS A 564 7.36 14.27 3.25
C CYS A 564 6.83 12.84 3.04
N VAL A 565 6.16 12.59 1.91
CA VAL A 565 5.74 11.25 1.51
C VAL A 565 6.95 10.33 1.29
N LEU A 566 6.84 9.09 1.75
CA LEU A 566 7.97 8.15 1.79
C LEU A 566 8.18 7.38 0.49
N GLY A 567 7.14 6.99 -0.22
CA GLY A 567 7.12 6.08 -1.34
C GLY A 567 8.36 6.01 -2.26
N LEU A 568 8.52 4.90 -2.97
CA LEU A 568 9.60 4.73 -3.95
C LEU A 568 9.29 5.47 -5.26
N MET A 569 8.08 5.33 -5.78
CA MET A 569 7.75 5.90 -7.10
C MET A 569 7.35 7.38 -7.01
N THR A 570 6.78 7.82 -5.89
CA THR A 570 6.29 9.20 -5.75
C THR A 570 6.91 9.97 -4.58
N GLY A 571 7.64 9.31 -3.68
CA GLY A 571 8.15 9.87 -2.44
C GLY A 571 9.66 10.05 -2.38
N ILE A 572 10.13 10.37 -1.15
CA ILE A 572 11.53 10.68 -0.88
C ILE A 572 12.47 9.48 -1.08
N THR A 573 11.96 8.26 -0.88
CA THR A 573 12.75 7.03 -1.10
C THR A 573 13.23 6.94 -2.54
N GLY A 574 12.39 7.33 -3.50
CA GLY A 574 12.78 7.36 -4.92
C GLY A 574 13.87 8.36 -5.24
N ILE A 575 13.87 9.51 -4.55
CA ILE A 575 14.94 10.50 -4.69
C ILE A 575 16.25 9.91 -4.15
N GLY A 576 16.21 9.29 -2.96
CA GLY A 576 17.35 8.61 -2.37
C GLY A 576 17.90 7.49 -3.25
N TYR A 577 17.00 6.71 -3.85
CA TYR A 577 17.34 5.62 -4.76
C TYR A 577 18.06 6.11 -6.02
N GLY A 578 17.55 7.16 -6.66
CA GLY A 578 18.19 7.76 -7.83
C GLY A 578 19.54 8.40 -7.53
N LEU A 579 19.67 9.12 -6.40
CA LEU A 579 20.94 9.69 -5.96
C LEU A 579 21.95 8.61 -5.58
N LEU A 580 21.52 7.54 -4.90
CA LEU A 580 22.39 6.40 -4.59
C LEU A 580 22.95 5.77 -5.86
N GLY A 581 22.17 5.70 -6.93
CA GLY A 581 22.63 5.24 -8.25
C GLY A 581 23.71 6.10 -8.91
N GLU A 582 24.01 7.30 -8.42
CA GLU A 582 25.14 8.13 -8.90
C GLU A 582 26.49 7.68 -8.29
N ILE A 583 26.46 7.12 -7.10
CA ILE A 583 27.65 6.66 -6.38
C ILE A 583 27.81 5.14 -6.44
N GLU A 584 26.73 4.40 -6.69
CA GLU A 584 26.70 2.93 -6.74
C GLU A 584 26.20 2.43 -8.09
N SER A 585 27.10 1.99 -8.95
CA SER A 585 26.76 1.51 -10.30
C SER A 585 25.92 0.23 -10.33
N SER A 586 25.85 -0.51 -9.21
CA SER A 586 25.09 -1.76 -9.08
C SER A 586 23.59 -1.56 -8.88
N ILE A 587 23.13 -0.32 -8.68
CA ILE A 587 21.71 -0.01 -8.46
C ILE A 587 20.93 -0.25 -9.76
N PRO A 588 19.93 -1.15 -9.76
CA PRO A 588 19.13 -1.44 -10.94
C PRO A 588 18.20 -0.28 -11.30
N ASN A 589 17.88 -0.13 -12.59
CA ASN A 589 16.88 0.83 -13.00
C ASN A 589 15.48 0.33 -12.64
N ILE A 590 14.83 1.00 -11.68
CA ILE A 590 13.50 0.63 -11.21
C ILE A 590 12.42 0.86 -12.27
N LEU A 591 12.64 1.72 -13.27
CA LEU A 591 11.68 1.99 -14.33
C LEU A 591 11.39 0.74 -15.18
N SER A 592 12.38 -0.11 -15.38
CA SER A 592 12.31 -1.35 -16.18
C SER A 592 12.38 -2.63 -15.35
N LEU A 593 12.47 -2.53 -14.03
CA LEU A 593 12.75 -3.64 -13.11
C LEU A 593 13.99 -4.43 -13.60
N ASP A 594 15.11 -3.72 -13.73
CA ASP A 594 16.37 -4.32 -14.19
C ASP A 594 16.79 -5.48 -13.29
N ARG A 595 17.44 -6.48 -13.94
CA ARG A 595 17.77 -7.78 -13.36
C ARG A 595 19.17 -7.84 -12.76
#